data_dc317a3796ab9c4b0e98380884eefff8
#
_entry.id   dc317a3796ab9c4b0e98380884eefff8
#
_cell.length_a   1.000
_cell.length_b   1.000
_cell.length_c   1.000
_cell.angle_alpha   90.00
_cell.angle_beta   90.00
_cell.angle_gamma   90.00
#
_symmetry.space_group_name_H-M   'P 1'
#
loop_
_entity.id
_entity.type
_entity.pdbx_description
1 polymer ?
#
loop_
_entity_poly.entity_id
_entity_poly.type
_entity_poly.pdbx_seq_one_letter_code
_entity_poly.pdbx_strand_id
1 'polypeptide(L)'
;MSATSAHRLLRGALTLVVMVAATMFGATAAHAAAPRLKLTALAFTNDTVDATGNYASNKLTWTVTNTDPEAGSIFGTVTMRMRSTVTGELVGHDMVARYAYQETCCGDGVYESGTPQESTYSFDLPVRAYSDADTAIWEVTKVTIGSQGTTTTVSGTRLQAFGYRFTARTLIDSSGPSADSISLSSPVRRPYFYVGNGAATVTYDFTVQDGQSGFWKGTIRLAGPGGASVTTAFTWERDEYSTGLRCGRVTGGQQDGIYMPCVLDVTVPADAATGNWRVAALVLRNNAGGTTTYKNPTAPSVTTTTNSTVRASDFAIEPNPVDNWRDSVMTDITMVVTDTRKGLSTVQLDLVGGCQQWGLPTTRADGRVAVKVVVYQQTAQCEVEGLAVIDGAGNVALYGSMYGAPDPDLTITRVPSTEPPTARSASLDPSSLPVSEVGQTSIKLTIDADVKVAPITGVSVYVYDANGEVVSQSGGGSSQAPDGTLTAWLYLPWWQDLPAGAYTVGFELSDAARNSTAWNMPDRSNSRTLPGGPVVLTLTAAG
;
A
#
# COMPACT_ATOMS: atom_id res chain seq x y z
N MET A 1 67.34 -13.75 11.89
CA MET A 1 67.38 -14.64 10.74
C MET A 1 66.17 -14.29 9.91
N SER A 2 66.29 -13.32 8.99
CA SER A 2 66.58 -13.43 7.54
C SER A 2 65.54 -14.38 6.86
N ALA A 3 64.77 -13.99 5.89
CA ALA A 3 65.06 -13.24 4.70
C ALA A 3 63.79 -12.63 4.04
N THR A 4 63.97 -11.45 3.57
CA THR A 4 63.34 -10.71 2.49
C THR A 4 63.21 -11.48 1.18
N SER A 5 62.10 -11.27 0.45
CA SER A 5 62.12 -11.33 -1.01
C SER A 5 61.08 -10.37 -1.61
N ALA A 6 61.62 -9.38 -2.25
CA ALA A 6 60.91 -8.45 -3.11
C ALA A 6 60.69 -9.06 -4.50
N HIS A 7 59.53 -8.88 -5.12
CA HIS A 7 59.38 -9.05 -6.56
C HIS A 7 58.92 -7.75 -7.21
N ARG A 8 59.81 -7.28 -8.06
CA ARG A 8 59.75 -6.07 -8.87
C ARG A 8 58.71 -6.18 -9.99
N LEU A 9 57.98 -5.12 -10.17
CA LEU A 9 57.24 -4.74 -11.36
C LEU A 9 58.07 -4.78 -12.65
N LEU A 10 57.56 -5.43 -13.68
CA LEU A 10 58.01 -5.27 -15.05
C LEU A 10 56.93 -4.51 -15.83
N ARG A 11 57.23 -3.25 -16.15
CA ARG A 11 56.48 -2.46 -17.12
C ARG A 11 56.97 -2.85 -18.53
N GLY A 12 56.07 -3.43 -19.34
CA GLY A 12 56.28 -3.59 -20.78
C GLY A 12 55.47 -2.55 -21.53
N ALA A 13 56.14 -1.52 -22.00
CA ALA A 13 55.60 -0.57 -22.96
C ALA A 13 55.61 -1.21 -24.36
N LEU A 14 54.42 -1.49 -24.91
CA LEU A 14 54.28 -1.89 -26.31
C LEU A 14 53.94 -0.64 -27.13
N THR A 15 54.94 -0.12 -27.83
CA THR A 15 54.82 0.99 -28.78
C THR A 15 54.29 0.44 -30.10
N LEU A 16 52.99 0.65 -30.37
CA LEU A 16 52.38 0.32 -31.66
C LEU A 16 52.52 1.52 -32.59
N VAL A 17 53.45 1.44 -33.54
CA VAL A 17 53.58 2.41 -34.66
C VAL A 17 52.50 2.07 -35.68
N VAL A 18 51.45 2.86 -35.75
CA VAL A 18 50.47 2.81 -36.85
C VAL A 18 50.88 3.84 -37.88
N MET A 19 51.34 3.36 -39.04
CA MET A 19 51.46 4.18 -40.23
C MET A 19 50.07 4.60 -40.70
N VAL A 20 49.76 5.89 -40.58
CA VAL A 20 48.58 6.50 -41.21
C VAL A 20 48.94 6.87 -42.64
N ALA A 21 48.45 6.08 -43.58
CA ALA A 21 48.37 6.47 -44.98
C ALA A 21 47.32 7.58 -45.11
N ALA A 22 47.73 8.79 -45.29
CA ALA A 22 46.86 9.92 -45.58
C ALA A 22 46.28 9.77 -46.98
N THR A 23 45.12 9.16 -47.09
CA THR A 23 44.24 9.34 -48.25
C THR A 23 43.47 10.64 -48.04
N MET A 24 43.83 11.65 -48.78
CA MET A 24 43.04 12.88 -48.89
C MET A 24 41.73 12.54 -49.60
N PHE A 25 40.72 12.13 -48.82
CA PHE A 25 39.37 12.31 -49.26
C PHE A 25 38.95 13.73 -48.86
N GLY A 26 38.63 14.53 -49.87
CA GLY A 26 38.03 15.83 -49.65
C GLY A 26 36.84 15.70 -48.73
N ALA A 27 36.99 16.19 -47.50
CA ALA A 27 35.86 16.36 -46.60
C ALA A 27 34.97 17.43 -47.22
N THR A 28 33.98 16.99 -48.01
CA THR A 28 32.80 17.81 -48.18
C THR A 28 32.25 18.03 -46.80
N ALA A 29 32.30 19.28 -46.33
CA ALA A 29 31.64 19.70 -45.12
C ALA A 29 30.18 19.23 -45.24
N ALA A 30 29.85 18.18 -44.51
CA ALA A 30 28.46 17.76 -44.39
C ALA A 30 27.73 18.96 -43.78
N HIS A 31 27.05 19.73 -44.62
CA HIS A 31 26.09 20.70 -44.13
C HIS A 31 25.12 19.90 -43.25
N ALA A 32 25.22 20.16 -41.94
CA ALA A 32 24.22 19.60 -41.01
C ALA A 32 22.86 19.98 -41.59
N ALA A 33 22.10 18.99 -41.97
CA ALA A 33 20.73 19.21 -42.52
C ALA A 33 19.99 20.13 -41.53
N ALA A 34 19.39 21.20 -42.06
CA ALA A 34 18.64 22.14 -41.22
C ALA A 34 17.60 21.36 -40.41
N PRO A 35 17.42 21.64 -39.11
CA PRO A 35 16.49 20.90 -38.27
C PRO A 35 15.10 20.94 -38.93
N ARG A 36 14.48 19.76 -39.08
CA ARG A 36 13.14 19.61 -39.71
C ARG A 36 12.07 20.23 -38.84
N LEU A 37 12.20 20.14 -37.52
CA LEU A 37 11.29 20.70 -36.52
C LEU A 37 11.79 22.07 -36.07
N LYS A 38 10.95 23.11 -36.18
CA LYS A 38 11.31 24.50 -35.85
C LYS A 38 10.19 25.19 -35.07
N LEU A 39 10.57 26.04 -34.12
CA LEU A 39 9.73 27.09 -33.58
C LEU A 39 9.85 28.28 -34.53
N THR A 40 8.75 28.75 -35.11
CA THR A 40 8.72 29.85 -36.08
C THR A 40 8.12 31.14 -35.54
N ALA A 41 7.23 31.02 -34.52
CA ALA A 41 6.70 32.15 -33.80
C ALA A 41 6.49 31.77 -32.33
N LEU A 42 6.63 32.75 -31.44
CA LEU A 42 6.28 32.65 -30.02
C LEU A 42 6.13 34.06 -29.46
N ALA A 43 4.99 34.37 -28.87
CA ALA A 43 4.77 35.66 -28.24
C ALA A 43 3.69 35.58 -27.16
N PHE A 44 3.87 36.34 -26.11
CA PHE A 44 2.78 36.72 -25.20
C PHE A 44 1.97 37.85 -25.77
N THR A 45 0.66 37.86 -25.49
CA THR A 45 -0.24 38.91 -25.98
C THR A 45 0.05 40.27 -25.34
N ASN A 46 0.43 40.29 -24.07
CA ASN A 46 0.72 41.50 -23.32
C ASN A 46 2.17 41.50 -22.82
N ASP A 47 2.88 42.58 -22.99
CA ASP A 47 4.22 42.79 -22.45
C ASP A 47 4.22 43.05 -20.94
N THR A 48 3.07 43.48 -20.39
CA THR A 48 2.87 43.73 -18.98
C THR A 48 1.47 43.27 -18.54
N VAL A 49 1.42 42.60 -17.38
CA VAL A 49 0.17 42.12 -16.77
C VAL A 49 0.11 42.58 -15.31
N ASP A 50 -0.99 43.15 -14.88
CA ASP A 50 -1.26 43.43 -13.47
C ASP A 50 -1.88 42.19 -12.82
N ALA A 51 -1.08 41.50 -12.01
CA ALA A 51 -1.48 40.32 -11.27
C ALA A 51 -1.79 40.60 -9.79
N THR A 52 -1.85 41.84 -9.36
CA THR A 52 -2.15 42.17 -7.95
C THR A 52 -3.60 41.90 -7.56
N GLY A 53 -4.47 41.66 -8.54
CA GLY A 53 -5.86 41.20 -8.35
C GLY A 53 -5.94 39.65 -8.49
N ASN A 54 -7.13 39.12 -8.21
CA ASN A 54 -7.41 37.70 -8.41
C ASN A 54 -7.55 37.37 -9.91
N TYR A 55 -6.98 36.26 -10.37
CA TYR A 55 -7.18 35.66 -11.71
C TYR A 55 -6.60 36.43 -12.91
N ALA A 56 -5.37 36.95 -12.79
CA ALA A 56 -4.64 37.44 -13.93
C ALA A 56 -4.15 36.29 -14.84
N SER A 57 -4.23 36.50 -16.16
CA SER A 57 -3.64 35.59 -17.14
C SER A 57 -3.00 36.36 -18.28
N ASN A 58 -2.08 35.71 -19.00
CA ASN A 58 -1.53 36.20 -20.25
C ASN A 58 -1.52 35.10 -21.30
N LYS A 59 -2.12 35.35 -22.45
CA LYS A 59 -2.19 34.38 -23.54
C LYS A 59 -0.82 34.26 -24.22
N LEU A 60 -0.24 33.09 -24.23
CA LEU A 60 0.95 32.72 -25.02
C LEU A 60 0.46 32.10 -26.32
N THR A 61 1.00 32.51 -27.45
CA THR A 61 0.76 31.90 -28.77
C THR A 61 2.09 31.47 -29.37
N TRP A 62 2.14 30.28 -29.98
CA TRP A 62 3.32 29.80 -30.67
C TRP A 62 2.97 29.02 -31.93
N THR A 63 3.87 29.09 -32.92
CA THR A 63 3.77 28.35 -34.17
C THR A 63 4.99 27.44 -34.33
N VAL A 64 4.74 26.20 -34.68
CA VAL A 64 5.77 25.19 -34.92
C VAL A 64 5.61 24.60 -36.32
N THR A 65 6.74 24.30 -36.96
CA THR A 65 6.77 23.73 -38.30
C THR A 65 7.61 22.47 -38.36
N ASN A 66 7.20 21.55 -39.23
CA ASN A 66 7.97 20.39 -39.64
C ASN A 66 8.15 20.40 -41.14
N THR A 67 9.37 20.52 -41.63
CA THR A 67 9.66 20.54 -43.07
C THR A 67 9.68 19.16 -43.72
N ASP A 68 9.41 18.10 -42.99
CA ASP A 68 9.24 16.76 -43.51
C ASP A 68 7.77 16.50 -43.87
N PRO A 69 7.42 16.40 -45.16
CA PRO A 69 6.04 16.23 -45.59
C PRO A 69 5.46 14.84 -45.23
N GLU A 70 6.34 13.84 -45.02
CA GLU A 70 5.95 12.49 -44.63
C GLU A 70 5.91 12.26 -43.12
N ALA A 71 6.35 13.26 -42.33
CA ALA A 71 6.30 13.20 -40.88
C ALA A 71 4.85 13.33 -40.39
N GLY A 72 4.55 12.59 -39.33
CA GLY A 72 3.26 12.69 -38.65
C GLY A 72 3.02 14.03 -37.97
N SER A 73 1.91 14.11 -37.30
CA SER A 73 1.46 15.30 -36.59
C SER A 73 2.49 15.82 -35.57
N ILE A 74 2.52 17.13 -35.41
CA ILE A 74 3.38 17.81 -34.44
C ILE A 74 2.75 17.73 -33.04
N PHE A 75 3.57 17.50 -32.04
CA PHE A 75 3.21 17.56 -30.62
C PHE A 75 4.40 18.10 -29.80
N GLY A 76 4.16 18.45 -28.54
CA GLY A 76 5.24 18.91 -27.70
C GLY A 76 4.82 19.56 -26.39
N THR A 77 5.74 20.33 -25.83
CA THR A 77 5.53 21.07 -24.58
C THR A 77 6.16 22.45 -24.65
N VAL A 78 5.49 23.42 -24.01
CA VAL A 78 6.07 24.73 -23.71
C VAL A 78 6.19 24.84 -22.21
N THR A 79 7.40 25.07 -21.70
CA THR A 79 7.69 25.24 -20.28
C THR A 79 7.91 26.71 -19.98
N MET A 80 7.16 27.24 -19.04
CA MET A 80 7.21 28.63 -18.60
C MET A 80 7.57 28.69 -17.12
N ARG A 81 8.25 29.76 -16.70
CA ARG A 81 8.66 29.93 -15.31
C ARG A 81 8.77 31.41 -14.94
N MET A 82 8.62 31.69 -13.67
CA MET A 82 8.83 33.00 -13.11
C MET A 82 10.31 33.22 -12.80
N ARG A 83 10.79 34.43 -13.07
CA ARG A 83 12.13 34.90 -12.70
C ARG A 83 12.01 36.02 -11.68
N SER A 84 12.72 35.89 -10.59
CA SER A 84 12.87 36.94 -9.57
C SER A 84 13.54 38.18 -10.18
N THR A 85 12.97 39.34 -9.94
CA THR A 85 13.60 40.61 -10.31
C THR A 85 14.66 41.05 -9.29
N VAL A 86 14.65 40.48 -8.09
CA VAL A 86 15.63 40.74 -7.03
C VAL A 86 16.92 39.94 -7.24
N THR A 87 16.78 38.60 -7.43
CA THR A 87 17.94 37.70 -7.52
C THR A 87 18.34 37.37 -8.95
N GLY A 88 17.46 37.58 -9.92
CA GLY A 88 17.66 37.15 -11.31
C GLY A 88 17.50 35.63 -11.52
N GLU A 89 17.18 34.87 -10.48
CA GLU A 89 17.02 33.42 -10.57
C GLU A 89 15.63 33.02 -11.05
N LEU A 90 15.52 31.86 -11.70
CA LEU A 90 14.24 31.21 -11.95
C LEU A 90 13.70 30.65 -10.65
N VAL A 91 12.47 31.03 -10.29
CA VAL A 91 11.79 30.63 -9.07
C VAL A 91 10.42 30.01 -9.36
N GLY A 92 9.93 29.25 -8.41
CA GLY A 92 8.65 28.56 -8.53
C GLY A 92 8.71 27.29 -9.38
N HIS A 93 7.62 26.56 -9.42
CA HIS A 93 7.51 25.36 -10.26
C HIS A 93 7.29 25.72 -11.74
N ASP A 94 7.66 24.79 -12.60
CA ASP A 94 7.43 24.92 -14.03
C ASP A 94 5.93 24.87 -14.35
N MET A 95 5.47 25.81 -15.20
CA MET A 95 4.19 25.74 -15.85
C MET A 95 4.39 25.12 -17.22
N VAL A 96 3.72 24.02 -17.50
CA VAL A 96 3.93 23.26 -18.74
C VAL A 96 2.64 23.18 -19.52
N ALA A 97 2.60 23.77 -20.70
CA ALA A 97 1.54 23.58 -21.67
C ALA A 97 1.92 22.43 -22.62
N ARG A 98 1.15 21.35 -22.62
CA ARG A 98 1.27 20.25 -23.59
C ARG A 98 0.40 20.57 -24.80
N TYR A 99 0.87 20.24 -25.99
CA TYR A 99 0.12 20.49 -27.22
C TYR A 99 0.29 19.35 -28.23
N ALA A 100 -0.76 19.10 -29.02
CA ALA A 100 -0.72 18.21 -30.15
C ALA A 100 -1.66 18.71 -31.26
N TYR A 101 -1.40 18.29 -32.49
CA TYR A 101 -2.21 18.67 -33.64
C TYR A 101 -3.67 18.24 -33.47
N GLN A 102 -4.58 19.18 -33.60
CA GLN A 102 -6.04 18.99 -33.44
C GLN A 102 -6.50 18.41 -32.08
N GLU A 103 -5.63 18.33 -31.10
CA GLU A 103 -6.02 17.92 -29.76
C GLU A 103 -6.71 19.08 -29.04
N THR A 104 -7.94 18.84 -28.61
CA THR A 104 -8.77 19.86 -27.95
C THR A 104 -9.12 19.49 -26.51
N CYS A 105 -8.75 18.28 -26.05
CA CYS A 105 -9.30 17.80 -24.77
C CYS A 105 -8.31 17.60 -23.63
N CYS A 106 -7.08 17.22 -23.86
CA CYS A 106 -6.23 16.68 -22.79
C CYS A 106 -4.86 17.39 -22.68
N GLY A 107 -4.60 18.37 -23.53
CA GLY A 107 -3.45 19.27 -23.44
C GLY A 107 -3.81 20.59 -22.80
N ASP A 108 -2.85 21.21 -22.08
CA ASP A 108 -3.04 22.59 -21.58
C ASP A 108 -2.98 23.62 -22.73
N GLY A 109 -2.40 23.24 -23.90
CA GLY A 109 -2.30 24.07 -25.10
C GLY A 109 -3.42 23.80 -26.09
N VAL A 110 -4.09 24.86 -26.52
CA VAL A 110 -5.23 24.83 -27.45
C VAL A 110 -4.72 24.92 -28.89
N TYR A 111 -5.11 23.98 -29.75
CA TYR A 111 -4.90 24.11 -31.20
C TYR A 111 -5.76 25.24 -31.76
N GLU A 112 -5.12 26.21 -32.40
CA GLU A 112 -5.82 27.37 -32.98
C GLU A 112 -6.05 27.21 -34.50
N SER A 113 -5.00 26.78 -35.24
CA SER A 113 -5.06 26.66 -36.68
C SER A 113 -3.85 25.96 -37.27
N GLY A 114 -3.95 25.60 -38.56
CA GLY A 114 -2.79 25.12 -39.34
C GLY A 114 -2.98 23.73 -39.94
N THR A 115 -1.87 23.09 -40.26
CA THR A 115 -1.76 21.76 -40.87
C THR A 115 -0.91 20.85 -39.97
N PRO A 116 -0.86 19.51 -40.23
CA PRO A 116 0.05 18.62 -39.51
C PRO A 116 1.53 19.05 -39.55
N GLN A 117 1.94 19.81 -40.59
CA GLN A 117 3.31 20.28 -40.79
C GLN A 117 3.56 21.71 -40.28
N GLU A 118 2.53 22.50 -40.08
CA GLU A 118 2.63 23.86 -39.53
C GLU A 118 1.37 24.17 -38.71
N SER A 119 1.52 24.28 -37.42
CA SER A 119 0.42 24.47 -36.50
C SER A 119 0.67 25.56 -35.49
N THR A 120 -0.38 26.32 -35.20
CA THR A 120 -0.39 27.38 -34.19
C THR A 120 -1.22 26.94 -33.01
N TYR A 121 -0.71 27.21 -31.82
CA TYR A 121 -1.31 26.86 -30.54
C TYR A 121 -1.35 28.07 -29.61
N SER A 122 -2.19 28.00 -28.60
CA SER A 122 -2.21 29.00 -27.54
C SER A 122 -2.37 28.37 -26.16
N PHE A 123 -2.01 29.14 -25.15
CA PHE A 123 -2.18 28.76 -23.75
C PHE A 123 -2.42 30.02 -22.91
N ASP A 124 -3.46 30.00 -22.10
CA ASP A 124 -3.73 31.06 -21.14
C ASP A 124 -2.93 30.79 -19.87
N LEU A 125 -1.74 31.39 -19.78
CA LEU A 125 -0.87 31.24 -18.61
C LEU A 125 -1.49 31.97 -17.41
N PRO A 126 -1.88 31.27 -16.34
CA PRO A 126 -2.26 31.91 -15.09
C PRO A 126 -1.05 32.58 -14.44
N VAL A 127 -1.17 33.90 -14.21
CA VAL A 127 -0.09 34.69 -13.62
C VAL A 127 -0.27 34.80 -12.12
N ARG A 128 0.75 34.44 -11.36
CA ARG A 128 0.69 34.48 -9.90
C ARG A 128 0.63 35.90 -9.39
N ALA A 129 -0.19 36.07 -8.35
CA ALA A 129 -0.36 37.35 -7.68
C ALA A 129 0.85 37.75 -6.82
N TYR A 130 1.67 36.83 -6.41
CA TYR A 130 2.78 37.05 -5.48
C TYR A 130 4.13 36.68 -6.05
N SER A 131 5.14 37.52 -5.76
CA SER A 131 6.55 37.26 -6.03
C SER A 131 7.43 37.85 -4.91
N ASP A 132 8.74 37.81 -5.05
CA ASP A 132 9.70 38.39 -4.08
C ASP A 132 9.83 39.93 -4.20
N ALA A 133 9.14 40.54 -5.15
CA ALA A 133 9.10 41.99 -5.36
C ALA A 133 7.71 42.42 -5.83
N ASP A 134 7.54 43.73 -6.11
CA ASP A 134 6.33 44.27 -6.73
C ASP A 134 6.21 43.96 -8.23
N THR A 135 7.25 43.33 -8.79
CA THR A 135 7.30 42.88 -10.18
C THR A 135 8.01 41.56 -10.30
N ALA A 136 7.60 40.73 -11.28
CA ALA A 136 8.25 39.49 -11.66
C ALA A 136 8.34 39.38 -13.19
N ILE A 137 9.27 38.60 -13.70
CA ILE A 137 9.36 38.30 -15.13
C ILE A 137 8.88 36.88 -15.34
N TRP A 138 7.87 36.69 -16.18
CA TRP A 138 7.50 35.38 -16.68
C TRP A 138 8.16 35.13 -18.02
N GLU A 139 8.78 33.96 -18.19
CA GLU A 139 9.48 33.63 -19.42
C GLU A 139 9.27 32.17 -19.83
N VAL A 140 9.24 31.93 -21.14
CA VAL A 140 9.36 30.59 -21.70
C VAL A 140 10.81 30.15 -21.55
N THR A 141 11.05 29.05 -20.86
CA THR A 141 12.39 28.49 -20.61
C THR A 141 12.76 27.40 -21.61
N LYS A 142 11.74 26.70 -22.14
CA LYS A 142 11.94 25.57 -23.05
C LYS A 142 10.70 25.34 -23.91
N VAL A 143 10.91 25.06 -25.19
CA VAL A 143 9.92 24.52 -26.12
C VAL A 143 10.44 23.20 -26.66
N THR A 144 9.68 22.11 -26.46
CA THR A 144 9.97 20.81 -27.06
C THR A 144 9.01 20.60 -28.21
N ILE A 145 9.50 20.18 -29.36
CA ILE A 145 8.73 19.91 -30.56
C ILE A 145 9.04 18.50 -31.00
N GLY A 146 8.03 17.65 -31.09
CA GLY A 146 8.13 16.24 -31.49
C GLY A 146 7.30 15.94 -32.73
N SER A 147 7.72 14.94 -33.50
CA SER A 147 6.97 14.30 -34.57
C SER A 147 7.62 12.96 -34.89
N GLN A 148 6.86 11.87 -34.93
CA GLN A 148 7.26 10.50 -35.30
C GLN A 148 8.71 10.12 -34.91
N GLY A 149 8.98 10.07 -33.59
CA GLY A 149 10.27 9.62 -33.06
C GLY A 149 11.41 10.64 -33.14
N THR A 150 11.18 11.82 -33.73
CA THR A 150 12.13 12.93 -33.74
C THR A 150 11.69 14.02 -32.75
N THR A 151 12.63 14.53 -31.96
CA THR A 151 12.37 15.62 -31.02
C THR A 151 13.42 16.71 -31.14
N THR A 152 12.98 17.95 -31.11
CA THR A 152 13.86 19.15 -31.07
C THR A 152 13.51 19.98 -29.84
N THR A 153 14.52 20.55 -29.20
CA THR A 153 14.36 21.48 -28.07
C THR A 153 14.91 22.86 -28.43
N VAL A 154 14.09 23.87 -28.18
CA VAL A 154 14.46 25.29 -28.27
C VAL A 154 14.53 25.86 -26.85
N SER A 155 15.67 26.39 -26.44
CA SER A 155 15.88 26.94 -25.09
C SER A 155 16.99 28.00 -25.08
N GLY A 156 17.11 28.71 -23.96
CA GLY A 156 18.17 29.70 -23.74
C GLY A 156 18.17 30.82 -24.79
N THR A 157 19.31 31.13 -25.37
CA THR A 157 19.50 32.25 -26.34
C THR A 157 18.66 32.12 -27.60
N ARG A 158 18.24 30.89 -27.98
CA ARG A 158 17.39 30.68 -29.15
C ARG A 158 15.95 31.23 -28.94
N LEU A 159 15.48 31.30 -27.70
CA LEU A 159 14.17 31.86 -27.37
C LEU A 159 14.21 33.40 -27.40
N GLN A 160 15.36 34.03 -27.23
CA GLN A 160 15.50 35.50 -27.21
C GLN A 160 15.16 36.17 -28.56
N ALA A 161 15.10 35.39 -29.65
CA ALA A 161 14.64 35.87 -30.94
C ALA A 161 13.12 36.08 -31.02
N PHE A 162 12.37 35.69 -29.97
CA PHE A 162 10.91 35.72 -29.90
C PHE A 162 10.43 36.59 -28.72
N GLY A 163 9.14 36.87 -28.66
CA GLY A 163 8.47 37.50 -27.52
C GLY A 163 8.28 36.51 -26.37
N TYR A 164 9.37 35.96 -25.84
CA TYR A 164 9.38 34.81 -24.90
C TYR A 164 9.13 35.18 -23.45
N ARG A 165 8.98 36.47 -23.11
CA ARG A 165 8.83 36.97 -21.74
C ARG A 165 7.92 38.19 -21.67
N PHE A 166 7.35 38.39 -20.46
CA PHE A 166 6.61 39.61 -20.10
C PHE A 166 6.86 39.97 -18.64
N THR A 167 6.50 41.18 -18.23
CA THR A 167 6.58 41.66 -16.85
C THR A 167 5.22 41.53 -16.18
N ALA A 168 5.17 40.90 -15.02
CA ALA A 168 3.99 40.89 -14.16
C ALA A 168 4.17 41.89 -13.01
N ARG A 169 3.19 42.72 -12.75
CA ARG A 169 3.08 43.47 -11.51
C ARG A 169 2.46 42.54 -10.46
N THR A 170 3.11 42.43 -9.30
CA THR A 170 2.76 41.44 -8.27
C THR A 170 2.65 42.08 -6.88
N LEU A 171 2.06 41.35 -5.94
CA LEU A 171 2.18 41.61 -4.52
C LEU A 171 3.48 40.97 -4.01
N ILE A 172 4.06 41.58 -2.97
CA ILE A 172 5.27 41.03 -2.35
C ILE A 172 4.89 39.87 -1.42
N ASP A 173 5.48 38.71 -1.65
CA ASP A 173 5.42 37.59 -0.71
C ASP A 173 6.36 37.85 0.47
N SER A 174 5.80 38.11 1.62
CA SER A 174 6.52 38.49 2.83
C SER A 174 6.76 37.30 3.79
N SER A 175 6.25 36.13 3.48
CA SER A 175 6.33 34.95 4.33
C SER A 175 6.92 33.76 3.59
N GLY A 176 7.70 32.93 4.30
CA GLY A 176 8.07 31.61 3.77
C GLY A 176 7.03 30.57 4.13
N PRO A 177 7.07 29.37 3.49
CA PRO A 177 6.12 28.31 3.78
C PRO A 177 6.24 27.84 5.23
N SER A 178 5.11 27.48 5.83
CA SER A 178 5.05 26.83 7.14
C SER A 178 4.74 25.34 6.99
N ALA A 179 5.14 24.54 7.97
CA ALA A 179 4.77 23.12 8.06
C ALA A 179 4.09 22.84 9.38
N ASP A 180 3.05 22.01 9.34
CA ASP A 180 2.44 21.42 10.53
C ASP A 180 3.30 20.29 11.11
N SER A 181 2.79 19.64 12.16
CA SER A 181 3.45 18.52 12.83
C SER A 181 3.79 17.41 11.84
N ILE A 182 5.04 16.95 11.90
CA ILE A 182 5.50 15.79 11.12
C ILE A 182 5.09 14.52 11.86
N SER A 183 4.43 13.59 11.17
CA SER A 183 4.07 12.27 11.69
C SER A 183 4.65 11.15 10.82
N LEU A 184 4.66 9.92 11.36
CA LEU A 184 4.98 8.73 10.56
C LEU A 184 3.71 8.24 9.89
N SER A 185 3.79 7.93 8.58
CA SER A 185 2.67 7.41 7.82
C SER A 185 2.36 5.95 8.18
N SER A 186 1.06 5.60 8.11
CA SER A 186 0.63 4.20 8.10
C SER A 186 1.08 3.53 6.78
N PRO A 187 1.64 2.29 6.75
CA PRO A 187 1.35 1.22 7.71
C PRO A 187 2.42 1.01 8.79
N VAL A 188 3.35 1.92 8.98
CA VAL A 188 4.42 1.73 9.98
C VAL A 188 3.80 1.75 11.37
N ARG A 189 3.41 0.58 11.88
CA ARG A 189 2.86 0.44 13.24
C ARG A 189 3.87 0.77 14.33
N ARG A 190 5.17 0.66 14.00
CA ARG A 190 6.28 0.83 14.94
C ARG A 190 7.43 1.57 14.28
N PRO A 191 8.15 2.43 15.00
CA PRO A 191 9.22 3.23 14.42
C PRO A 191 10.55 2.43 14.31
N TYR A 192 10.49 1.17 13.89
CA TYR A 192 11.64 0.26 13.78
C TYR A 192 11.82 -0.22 12.35
N PHE A 193 13.08 -0.24 11.87
CA PHE A 193 13.41 -0.59 10.50
C PHE A 193 14.65 -1.50 10.47
N TYR A 194 14.52 -2.64 9.79
CA TYR A 194 15.65 -3.52 9.53
C TYR A 194 16.37 -3.08 8.25
N VAL A 195 17.68 -2.91 8.33
CA VAL A 195 18.53 -2.44 7.21
C VAL A 195 19.64 -3.43 6.85
N GLY A 196 19.62 -4.64 7.41
CA GLY A 196 20.64 -5.67 7.15
C GLY A 196 20.48 -6.41 5.82
N ASN A 197 19.28 -6.38 5.21
CA ASN A 197 19.01 -7.03 3.92
C ASN A 197 18.87 -6.03 2.76
N GLY A 198 18.83 -4.74 3.05
CA GLY A 198 18.58 -3.71 2.05
C GLY A 198 18.30 -2.35 2.67
N ALA A 199 18.03 -1.37 1.83
CA ALA A 199 17.59 -0.06 2.27
C ALA A 199 16.17 -0.11 2.81
N ALA A 200 15.87 0.69 3.84
CA ALA A 200 14.54 0.83 4.40
C ALA A 200 13.95 2.20 4.03
N THR A 201 12.64 2.23 3.74
CA THR A 201 11.91 3.46 3.46
C THR A 201 11.12 3.89 4.69
N VAL A 202 11.35 5.12 5.12
CA VAL A 202 10.62 5.78 6.20
C VAL A 202 9.71 6.83 5.58
N THR A 203 8.41 6.70 5.79
CA THR A 203 7.42 7.62 5.23
C THR A 203 6.93 8.60 6.29
N TYR A 204 7.06 9.89 6.01
CA TYR A 204 6.58 10.97 6.85
C TYR A 204 5.40 11.68 6.21
N ASP A 205 4.40 12.00 7.02
CA ASP A 205 3.25 12.83 6.66
C ASP A 205 3.35 14.17 7.36
N PHE A 206 3.12 15.25 6.62
CA PHE A 206 3.00 16.60 7.14
C PHE A 206 2.24 17.48 6.14
N THR A 207 1.77 18.63 6.57
CA THR A 207 1.13 19.61 5.68
C THR A 207 2.01 20.84 5.56
N VAL A 208 2.22 21.30 4.34
CA VAL A 208 2.88 22.58 4.06
C VAL A 208 1.83 23.62 3.72
N GLN A 209 1.97 24.81 4.27
CA GLN A 209 1.07 25.94 4.03
C GLN A 209 1.86 27.17 3.59
N ASP A 210 1.37 27.83 2.54
CA ASP A 210 1.85 29.13 2.10
C ASP A 210 0.69 29.87 1.44
N GLY A 211 0.13 30.85 2.14
CA GLY A 211 -1.06 31.58 1.74
C GLY A 211 -0.82 32.66 0.67
N GLN A 212 0.41 32.86 0.24
CA GLN A 212 0.78 33.90 -0.71
C GLN A 212 1.21 33.28 -2.05
N SER A 213 2.50 32.95 -2.24
CA SER A 213 2.96 32.40 -3.52
C SER A 213 2.78 30.88 -3.65
N GLY A 214 2.47 30.20 -2.55
CA GLY A 214 2.31 28.75 -2.51
C GLY A 214 3.64 27.98 -2.44
N PHE A 215 3.58 26.74 -2.00
CA PHE A 215 4.75 25.88 -1.84
C PHE A 215 5.34 25.47 -3.21
N TRP A 216 6.68 25.44 -3.27
CA TRP A 216 7.40 25.01 -4.47
C TRP A 216 8.16 23.69 -4.25
N LYS A 217 9.12 23.69 -3.29
CA LYS A 217 9.99 22.53 -3.05
C LYS A 217 10.56 22.54 -1.65
N GLY A 218 11.06 21.39 -1.22
CA GLY A 218 11.72 21.26 0.08
C GLY A 218 12.79 20.20 0.10
N THR A 219 13.46 20.12 1.24
CA THR A 219 14.37 19.03 1.59
C THR A 219 14.13 18.62 3.04
N ILE A 220 14.13 17.31 3.32
CA ILE A 220 14.17 16.76 4.66
C ILE A 220 15.53 16.12 4.88
N ARG A 221 16.12 16.32 6.04
CA ARG A 221 17.37 15.68 6.44
C ARG A 221 17.16 14.87 7.72
N LEU A 222 17.40 13.57 7.63
CA LEU A 222 17.53 12.72 8.82
C LEU A 222 18.98 12.70 9.28
N ALA A 223 19.18 12.74 10.59
CA ALA A 223 20.46 12.51 11.23
C ALA A 223 20.40 11.22 12.05
N GLY A 224 21.37 10.35 11.83
CA GLY A 224 21.51 9.04 12.44
C GLY A 224 22.74 8.93 13.35
N PRO A 225 23.00 7.73 13.88
CA PRO A 225 24.16 7.44 14.71
C PRO A 225 25.50 7.71 14.01
N GLY A 226 26.53 8.04 14.79
CA GLY A 226 27.88 8.23 14.26
C GLY A 226 28.04 9.40 13.28
N GLY A 227 27.09 10.33 13.22
CA GLY A 227 27.13 11.45 12.28
C GLY A 227 26.57 11.11 10.88
N ALA A 228 26.00 9.93 10.70
CA ALA A 228 25.32 9.56 9.47
C ALA A 228 24.16 10.50 9.17
N SER A 229 23.91 10.78 7.89
CA SER A 229 22.75 11.58 7.50
C SER A 229 22.25 11.20 6.11
N VAL A 230 20.95 11.37 5.93
CA VAL A 230 20.27 11.21 4.64
C VAL A 230 19.51 12.49 4.36
N THR A 231 19.55 12.96 3.12
CA THR A 231 18.79 14.13 2.68
C THR A 231 17.96 13.73 1.46
N THR A 232 16.66 13.98 1.53
CA THR A 232 15.72 13.76 0.44
C THR A 232 15.15 15.11 0.01
N ALA A 233 15.20 15.40 -1.29
CA ALA A 233 14.52 16.53 -1.87
C ALA A 233 13.12 16.14 -2.32
N PHE A 234 12.19 17.07 -2.24
CA PHE A 234 10.83 16.88 -2.71
C PHE A 234 10.30 18.17 -3.34
N THR A 235 9.35 18.02 -4.21
CA THR A 235 8.72 19.14 -4.91
C THR A 235 7.23 18.94 -4.98
N TRP A 236 6.49 20.04 -5.22
CA TRP A 236 5.10 19.96 -5.56
C TRP A 236 4.96 19.35 -6.97
N GLU A 237 4.17 18.28 -7.09
CA GLU A 237 3.85 17.63 -8.34
C GLU A 237 2.35 17.62 -8.59
N ARG A 238 1.97 18.06 -9.78
CA ARG A 238 0.57 18.09 -10.24
C ARG A 238 0.09 16.73 -10.76
N ASP A 239 0.97 15.76 -10.95
CA ASP A 239 0.68 14.50 -11.63
C ASP A 239 0.13 13.42 -10.69
N GLU A 240 -1.07 12.90 -11.02
CA GLU A 240 -1.75 11.84 -10.28
C GLU A 240 -1.05 10.48 -10.35
N TYR A 241 -0.08 10.31 -11.25
CA TYR A 241 0.54 9.03 -11.58
C TYR A 241 1.99 8.88 -11.15
N SER A 242 2.59 9.89 -10.54
CA SER A 242 3.98 9.76 -10.07
C SER A 242 4.07 8.88 -8.82
N THR A 243 4.83 7.79 -8.91
CA THR A 243 5.23 6.94 -7.78
C THR A 243 6.41 7.59 -7.08
N GLY A 244 6.19 8.46 -6.12
CA GLY A 244 7.25 9.14 -5.41
C GLY A 244 6.72 10.18 -4.44
N LEU A 245 7.55 11.11 -4.08
CA LEU A 245 7.30 12.20 -3.15
C LEU A 245 6.10 13.05 -3.59
N ARG A 246 5.01 12.93 -2.86
CA ARG A 246 3.78 13.67 -3.15
C ARG A 246 3.60 14.78 -2.13
N CYS A 247 3.87 16.01 -2.51
CA CYS A 247 3.33 17.17 -1.86
C CYS A 247 2.20 17.70 -2.72
N GLY A 248 0.97 17.49 -2.27
CA GLY A 248 -0.24 18.01 -2.88
C GLY A 248 -0.99 17.05 -3.78
N ARG A 249 -2.15 16.69 -3.33
CA ARG A 249 -3.21 16.18 -4.17
C ARG A 249 -4.21 17.33 -4.35
N VAL A 250 -4.10 18.09 -5.41
CA VAL A 250 -5.10 19.11 -5.73
C VAL A 250 -6.32 18.41 -6.35
N THR A 251 -7.33 18.16 -5.54
CA THR A 251 -8.66 17.86 -6.05
C THR A 251 -9.35 19.18 -6.41
N GLY A 252 -9.32 19.52 -7.68
CA GLY A 252 -10.19 20.53 -8.28
C GLY A 252 -9.84 21.99 -7.92
N GLY A 253 -9.30 22.74 -8.88
CA GLY A 253 -9.24 24.21 -8.91
C GLY A 253 -7.95 24.81 -8.34
N GLN A 254 -7.35 25.60 -9.11
CA GLN A 254 -6.40 26.71 -9.03
C GLN A 254 -5.81 27.17 -7.67
N GLN A 255 -5.62 26.30 -6.70
CA GLN A 255 -4.92 26.70 -5.48
C GLN A 255 -3.48 26.19 -5.54
N ASP A 256 -2.61 26.99 -6.10
CA ASP A 256 -1.18 26.74 -6.25
C ASP A 256 -0.45 26.57 -4.90
N GLY A 257 -0.58 25.41 -4.27
CA GLY A 257 0.27 25.06 -3.15
C GLY A 257 -0.02 25.81 -1.83
N ILE A 258 -1.20 26.42 -1.67
CA ILE A 258 -1.55 27.16 -0.46
C ILE A 258 -1.64 26.22 0.76
N TYR A 259 -2.24 25.06 0.59
CA TYR A 259 -2.37 24.04 1.62
C TYR A 259 -2.07 22.67 1.00
N MET A 260 -0.92 22.09 1.32
CA MET A 260 -0.38 20.93 0.63
C MET A 260 -0.09 19.79 1.60
N PRO A 261 -0.92 18.73 1.62
CA PRO A 261 -0.53 17.49 2.30
C PRO A 261 0.68 16.86 1.58
N CYS A 262 1.70 16.52 2.35
CA CYS A 262 2.92 15.88 1.86
C CYS A 262 3.06 14.48 2.46
N VAL A 263 3.28 13.48 1.60
CA VAL A 263 3.69 12.14 1.96
C VAL A 263 5.10 11.95 1.41
N LEU A 264 6.08 11.78 2.29
CA LEU A 264 7.48 11.86 1.94
C LEU A 264 8.23 10.60 2.32
N ASP A 265 8.71 9.87 1.32
CA ASP A 265 9.55 8.70 1.49
C ASP A 265 11.03 9.10 1.62
N VAL A 266 11.63 8.72 2.73
CA VAL A 266 13.06 8.90 2.99
C VAL A 266 13.74 7.54 3.06
N THR A 267 14.63 7.27 2.13
CA THR A 267 15.34 6.00 2.09
C THR A 267 16.57 6.04 2.99
N VAL A 268 16.57 5.21 4.02
CA VAL A 268 17.75 4.93 4.85
C VAL A 268 18.55 3.82 4.16
N PRO A 269 19.86 3.99 3.90
CA PRO A 269 20.67 3.02 3.16
C PRO A 269 20.73 1.65 3.84
N ALA A 270 21.00 0.62 3.05
CA ALA A 270 21.40 -0.68 3.57
C ALA A 270 22.62 -0.54 4.49
N ASP A 271 22.69 -1.39 5.50
CA ASP A 271 23.76 -1.40 6.51
C ASP A 271 23.97 -0.07 7.24
N ALA A 272 22.96 0.80 7.23
CA ALA A 272 23.01 2.03 8.01
C ALA A 272 23.27 1.72 9.50
N ALA A 273 23.98 2.62 10.15
CA ALA A 273 24.36 2.45 11.56
C ALA A 273 23.12 2.19 12.44
N THR A 274 23.18 1.12 13.24
CA THR A 274 22.13 0.76 14.20
C THR A 274 21.93 1.86 15.22
N GLY A 275 20.67 2.26 15.43
CA GLY A 275 20.28 3.23 16.44
C GLY A 275 19.24 4.23 15.96
N ASN A 276 19.11 5.32 16.69
CA ASN A 276 18.02 6.29 16.50
C ASN A 276 18.34 7.31 15.39
N TRP A 277 17.39 7.49 14.50
CA TRP A 277 17.39 8.50 13.44
C TRP A 277 16.28 9.51 13.71
N ARG A 278 16.60 10.79 13.52
CA ARG A 278 15.66 11.88 13.76
C ARG A 278 15.66 12.87 12.61
N VAL A 279 14.57 13.58 12.42
CA VAL A 279 14.51 14.71 11.50
C VAL A 279 15.38 15.83 12.08
N ALA A 280 16.49 16.12 11.42
CA ALA A 280 17.44 17.15 11.84
C ALA A 280 17.17 18.50 11.18
N ALA A 281 16.58 18.50 9.98
CA ALA A 281 16.15 19.73 9.32
C ALA A 281 15.02 19.43 8.32
N LEU A 282 14.11 20.38 8.21
CA LEU A 282 13.14 20.49 7.13
C LEU A 282 13.30 21.90 6.54
N VAL A 283 13.62 21.98 5.25
CA VAL A 283 13.75 23.24 4.53
C VAL A 283 12.65 23.30 3.49
N LEU A 284 11.88 24.37 3.51
CA LEU A 284 10.76 24.60 2.59
C LEU A 284 11.03 25.87 1.80
N ARG A 285 10.66 25.89 0.53
CA ARG A 285 10.78 27.06 -0.35
C ARG A 285 9.45 27.27 -1.08
N ASN A 286 8.99 28.53 -1.14
CA ASN A 286 7.79 28.91 -1.86
C ASN A 286 8.10 29.31 -3.33
N ASN A 287 7.05 29.58 -4.09
CA ASN A 287 7.19 29.92 -5.50
C ASN A 287 7.80 31.30 -5.74
N ALA A 288 7.79 32.20 -4.75
CA ALA A 288 8.49 33.47 -4.79
C ALA A 288 9.98 33.34 -4.47
N GLY A 289 10.43 32.17 -3.99
CA GLY A 289 11.82 31.93 -3.60
C GLY A 289 12.09 32.10 -2.11
N GLY A 290 11.10 32.53 -1.31
CA GLY A 290 11.17 32.60 0.15
C GLY A 290 11.45 31.23 0.76
N THR A 291 12.24 31.20 1.83
CA THR A 291 12.71 29.93 2.44
C THR A 291 12.47 29.94 3.95
N THR A 292 11.89 28.84 4.45
CA THR A 292 11.77 28.54 5.87
C THR A 292 12.61 27.33 6.23
N THR A 293 13.36 27.41 7.33
CA THR A 293 14.19 26.30 7.81
C THR A 293 13.80 25.93 9.22
N TYR A 294 13.31 24.72 9.40
CA TYR A 294 13.07 24.09 10.70
C TYR A 294 14.31 23.28 11.09
N LYS A 295 14.96 23.67 12.18
CA LYS A 295 16.09 22.94 12.75
C LYS A 295 15.56 22.05 13.88
N ASN A 296 15.82 20.74 13.81
CA ASN A 296 15.33 19.73 14.76
C ASN A 296 13.81 19.90 15.03
N PRO A 297 12.95 19.85 13.99
CA PRO A 297 11.52 19.98 14.21
C PRO A 297 11.00 18.86 15.09
N THR A 298 9.87 19.10 15.75
CA THR A 298 9.16 18.03 16.46
C THR A 298 8.64 17.02 15.45
N ALA A 299 9.25 15.84 15.44
CA ALA A 299 8.93 14.74 14.55
C ALA A 299 9.23 13.41 15.25
N PRO A 300 8.50 12.33 14.92
CA PRO A 300 8.84 11.00 15.41
C PRO A 300 10.23 10.60 14.95
N SER A 301 11.00 10.02 15.87
CA SER A 301 12.26 9.36 15.53
C SER A 301 12.03 7.91 15.16
N VAL A 302 12.93 7.34 14.36
CA VAL A 302 12.91 5.93 13.97
C VAL A 302 14.19 5.26 14.39
N THR A 303 14.14 3.96 14.67
CA THR A 303 15.31 3.16 15.02
C THR A 303 15.62 2.18 13.90
N THR A 304 16.86 2.19 13.45
CA THR A 304 17.36 1.19 12.50
C THR A 304 18.15 0.10 13.20
N THR A 305 18.15 -1.11 12.66
CA THR A 305 18.94 -2.23 13.16
C THR A 305 19.38 -3.18 12.05
N THR A 306 20.53 -3.82 12.27
CA THR A 306 21.02 -4.97 11.51
C THR A 306 21.03 -6.24 12.38
N ASN A 307 20.35 -6.21 13.53
CA ASN A 307 20.38 -7.25 14.58
C ASN A 307 21.80 -7.51 15.14
N SER A 308 22.66 -6.51 15.08
CA SER A 308 24.07 -6.65 15.52
C SER A 308 24.28 -6.41 17.01
N THR A 309 23.25 -5.94 17.74
CA THR A 309 23.33 -5.59 19.16
C THR A 309 22.60 -6.61 20.03
N VAL A 310 21.29 -6.56 20.13
CA VAL A 310 20.46 -7.62 20.73
C VAL A 310 20.10 -8.65 19.67
N ARG A 311 19.96 -9.92 20.05
CA ARG A 311 19.60 -11.01 19.12
C ARG A 311 18.58 -11.92 19.75
N ALA A 312 17.77 -12.57 18.90
CA ALA A 312 16.93 -13.67 19.29
C ALA A 312 17.13 -14.85 18.32
N SER A 313 17.03 -16.06 18.85
CA SER A 313 17.17 -17.32 18.10
C SER A 313 16.32 -18.41 18.73
N ASP A 314 16.34 -19.60 18.13
CA ASP A 314 15.66 -20.81 18.63
C ASP A 314 14.19 -20.56 18.93
N PHE A 315 13.51 -19.96 17.94
CA PHE A 315 12.09 -19.67 18.04
C PHE A 315 11.26 -20.94 18.07
N ALA A 316 10.26 -21.00 18.95
CA ALA A 316 9.31 -22.11 19.01
C ALA A 316 7.94 -21.64 19.50
N ILE A 317 6.91 -22.41 19.22
CA ILE A 317 5.54 -22.22 19.70
C ILE A 317 5.12 -23.42 20.52
N GLU A 318 4.64 -23.20 21.75
CA GLU A 318 4.33 -24.25 22.71
C GLU A 318 3.06 -23.97 23.51
N PRO A 319 1.97 -24.77 23.33
CA PRO A 319 1.82 -25.84 22.35
C PRO A 319 1.55 -25.36 20.93
N ASN A 320 1.91 -26.18 19.93
CA ASN A 320 1.50 -26.02 18.54
C ASN A 320 1.42 -27.42 17.89
N PRO A 321 0.28 -27.83 17.30
CA PRO A 321 -0.96 -27.07 17.12
C PRO A 321 -1.75 -26.86 18.42
N VAL A 322 -2.70 -25.90 18.39
CA VAL A 322 -3.58 -25.57 19.51
C VAL A 322 -5.00 -26.07 19.28
N ASP A 323 -5.68 -26.52 20.34
CA ASP A 323 -7.10 -26.90 20.28
C ASP A 323 -7.98 -25.71 20.69
N ASN A 324 -8.34 -24.88 19.73
CA ASN A 324 -9.20 -23.71 19.89
C ASN A 324 -10.58 -23.87 19.24
N TRP A 325 -11.04 -25.10 19.08
CA TRP A 325 -12.32 -25.36 18.46
C TRP A 325 -13.52 -24.85 19.28
N ARG A 326 -13.44 -24.95 20.60
CA ARG A 326 -14.55 -24.62 21.53
C ARG A 326 -14.34 -23.27 22.21
N ASP A 327 -13.11 -22.97 22.57
CA ASP A 327 -12.75 -21.77 23.34
C ASP A 327 -11.48 -21.14 22.77
N SER A 328 -11.27 -19.88 23.10
CA SER A 328 -9.98 -19.23 22.88
C SER A 328 -8.95 -19.85 23.82
N VAL A 329 -7.77 -20.11 23.31
CA VAL A 329 -6.68 -20.76 24.05
C VAL A 329 -5.42 -19.91 24.07
N MET A 330 -4.51 -20.22 24.98
CA MET A 330 -3.20 -19.58 25.05
C MET A 330 -2.11 -20.53 24.58
N THR A 331 -1.16 -19.97 23.85
CA THR A 331 0.14 -20.61 23.52
C THR A 331 1.27 -19.65 23.81
N ASP A 332 2.48 -20.14 23.97
CA ASP A 332 3.67 -19.33 24.19
C ASP A 332 4.54 -19.34 22.93
N ILE A 333 4.94 -18.16 22.46
CA ILE A 333 6.07 -18.03 21.54
C ILE A 333 7.33 -17.90 22.41
N THR A 334 8.27 -18.80 22.22
CA THR A 334 9.50 -18.87 23.01
C THR A 334 10.72 -18.64 22.15
N MET A 335 11.76 -18.05 22.74
CA MET A 335 13.01 -17.72 22.08
C MET A 335 14.18 -17.64 23.05
N VAL A 336 15.40 -17.78 22.56
CA VAL A 336 16.62 -17.42 23.28
C VAL A 336 17.02 -16.00 22.92
N VAL A 337 17.15 -15.13 23.91
CA VAL A 337 17.56 -13.72 23.71
C VAL A 337 18.96 -13.53 24.27
N THR A 338 19.88 -13.00 23.45
CA THR A 338 21.28 -12.77 23.81
C THR A 338 21.70 -11.32 23.57
N ASP A 339 22.89 -10.96 24.05
CA ASP A 339 23.56 -9.67 23.83
C ASP A 339 22.77 -8.45 24.34
N THR A 340 21.84 -8.66 25.29
CA THR A 340 21.07 -7.57 25.88
C THR A 340 21.94 -6.65 26.74
N ARG A 341 21.72 -5.34 26.59
CA ARG A 341 22.26 -4.33 27.51
C ARG A 341 21.18 -3.87 28.47
N LYS A 342 21.47 -3.88 29.76
CA LYS A 342 20.51 -3.57 30.84
C LYS A 342 19.30 -4.52 30.90
N GLY A 343 19.47 -5.76 30.41
CA GLY A 343 18.43 -6.76 30.39
C GLY A 343 17.42 -6.60 29.26
N LEU A 344 16.46 -7.53 29.17
CA LEU A 344 15.33 -7.45 28.23
C LEU A 344 14.30 -6.41 28.74
N SER A 345 13.86 -5.52 27.87
CA SER A 345 12.79 -4.56 28.18
C SER A 345 11.44 -5.11 27.75
N THR A 346 11.30 -5.51 26.48
CA THR A 346 10.05 -6.06 25.96
C THR A 346 10.27 -6.88 24.69
N VAL A 347 9.28 -7.70 24.36
CA VAL A 347 9.12 -8.34 23.05
C VAL A 347 7.74 -7.94 22.53
N GLN A 348 7.68 -7.51 21.29
CA GLN A 348 6.45 -7.09 20.65
C GLN A 348 6.22 -7.98 19.42
N LEU A 349 5.01 -8.52 19.31
CA LEU A 349 4.58 -9.36 18.19
C LEU A 349 3.60 -8.59 17.32
N ASP A 350 3.77 -8.69 16.02
CA ASP A 350 2.80 -8.30 15.00
C ASP A 350 2.22 -9.57 14.40
N LEU A 351 0.96 -9.83 14.75
CA LEU A 351 0.25 -11.08 14.48
C LEU A 351 -0.85 -10.83 13.45
N VAL A 352 -0.98 -11.75 12.50
CA VAL A 352 -2.05 -11.76 11.49
C VAL A 352 -2.88 -13.03 11.65
N GLY A 353 -4.18 -12.88 11.52
CA GLY A 353 -5.15 -13.92 11.83
C GLY A 353 -5.91 -13.63 13.12
N GLY A 354 -6.61 -14.61 13.64
CA GLY A 354 -7.40 -14.48 14.86
C GLY A 354 -6.59 -14.69 16.13
N CYS A 355 -5.57 -13.87 16.39
CA CYS A 355 -4.74 -13.99 17.57
C CYS A 355 -4.18 -12.63 18.02
N GLN A 356 -3.77 -12.58 19.29
CA GLN A 356 -3.28 -11.36 19.92
C GLN A 356 -2.21 -11.69 20.97
N GLN A 357 -1.18 -10.86 21.06
CA GLN A 357 -0.22 -10.91 22.15
C GLN A 357 -0.91 -10.58 23.49
N TRP A 358 -0.58 -11.35 24.54
CA TRP A 358 -1.13 -11.17 25.87
C TRP A 358 -0.03 -10.93 26.90
N GLY A 359 -0.01 -9.73 27.46
CA GLY A 359 0.92 -9.37 28.53
C GLY A 359 2.36 -9.10 28.09
N LEU A 360 3.23 -9.01 29.07
CA LEU A 360 4.67 -8.77 28.89
C LEU A 360 5.43 -10.10 28.75
N PRO A 361 6.62 -10.10 28.15
CA PRO A 361 7.46 -11.27 28.08
C PRO A 361 7.89 -11.74 29.48
N THR A 362 8.04 -13.06 29.65
CA THR A 362 8.52 -13.69 30.89
C THR A 362 9.73 -14.55 30.59
N THR A 363 10.68 -14.65 31.53
CA THR A 363 11.79 -15.58 31.39
C THR A 363 11.42 -16.88 32.09
N ARG A 364 11.50 -17.99 31.38
CA ARG A 364 11.28 -19.36 31.90
C ARG A 364 12.49 -19.84 32.71
N ALA A 365 12.32 -20.93 33.45
CA ALA A 365 13.38 -21.54 34.26
C ALA A 365 14.57 -22.06 33.43
N ASP A 366 14.34 -22.40 32.16
CA ASP A 366 15.35 -22.80 31.19
C ASP A 366 16.10 -21.63 30.54
N GLY A 367 15.78 -20.39 30.94
CA GLY A 367 16.40 -19.18 30.41
C GLY A 367 15.76 -18.64 29.12
N ARG A 368 14.79 -19.34 28.53
CA ARG A 368 14.07 -18.87 27.34
C ARG A 368 13.11 -17.73 27.71
N VAL A 369 12.96 -16.81 26.81
CA VAL A 369 11.92 -15.78 26.89
C VAL A 369 10.64 -16.33 26.27
N ALA A 370 9.52 -16.19 26.97
CA ALA A 370 8.21 -16.60 26.53
C ALA A 370 7.27 -15.39 26.41
N VAL A 371 6.55 -15.31 25.31
CA VAL A 371 5.49 -14.33 25.05
C VAL A 371 4.18 -15.05 24.84
N LYS A 372 3.18 -14.73 25.66
CA LYS A 372 1.86 -15.36 25.56
C LYS A 372 1.07 -14.79 24.39
N VAL A 373 0.40 -15.70 23.68
CA VAL A 373 -0.51 -15.38 22.57
C VAL A 373 -1.86 -16.03 22.84
N VAL A 374 -2.93 -15.23 22.80
CA VAL A 374 -4.30 -15.73 22.76
C VAL A 374 -4.65 -16.03 21.31
N VAL A 375 -5.06 -17.27 21.06
CA VAL A 375 -5.62 -17.70 19.78
C VAL A 375 -7.12 -17.80 19.95
N TYR A 376 -7.85 -16.97 19.22
CA TYR A 376 -9.30 -16.90 19.35
C TYR A 376 -9.98 -18.16 18.82
N GLN A 377 -11.16 -18.44 19.37
CA GLN A 377 -11.97 -19.59 19.00
C GLN A 377 -12.11 -19.73 17.48
N GLN A 378 -11.94 -20.94 16.97
CA GLN A 378 -12.06 -21.33 15.55
C GLN A 378 -11.05 -20.64 14.59
N THR A 379 -10.07 -19.92 15.09
CA THR A 379 -8.94 -19.45 14.27
C THR A 379 -8.19 -20.64 13.69
N ALA A 380 -8.13 -20.72 12.36
CA ALA A 380 -7.45 -21.85 11.69
C ALA A 380 -5.94 -21.74 11.75
N GLN A 381 -5.43 -20.53 11.57
CA GLN A 381 -4.02 -20.20 11.49
C GLN A 381 -3.77 -18.78 11.97
N CYS A 382 -2.60 -18.56 12.55
CA CYS A 382 -2.11 -17.25 12.93
C CYS A 382 -0.61 -17.17 12.63
N GLU A 383 -0.19 -16.13 11.96
CA GLU A 383 1.19 -15.91 11.56
C GLU A 383 1.83 -14.76 12.34
N VAL A 384 3.12 -14.89 12.62
CA VAL A 384 3.94 -13.82 13.18
C VAL A 384 4.61 -13.09 12.03
N GLU A 385 3.98 -12.01 11.53
CA GLU A 385 4.56 -11.18 10.46
C GLU A 385 5.71 -10.31 10.94
N GLY A 386 5.73 -9.98 12.24
CA GLY A 386 6.76 -9.16 12.84
C GLY A 386 7.03 -9.50 14.29
N LEU A 387 8.31 -9.49 14.67
CA LEU A 387 8.77 -9.67 16.02
C LEU A 387 9.87 -8.65 16.30
N ALA A 388 9.69 -7.82 17.34
CA ALA A 388 10.68 -6.86 17.81
C ALA A 388 11.11 -7.20 19.23
N VAL A 389 12.41 -7.42 19.44
CA VAL A 389 13.03 -7.65 20.74
C VAL A 389 13.76 -6.37 21.15
N ILE A 390 13.41 -5.81 22.29
CA ILE A 390 13.94 -4.53 22.77
C ILE A 390 14.60 -4.74 24.12
N ASP A 391 15.87 -4.31 24.25
CA ASP A 391 16.60 -4.36 25.51
C ASP A 391 16.41 -3.10 26.37
N GLY A 392 16.88 -3.12 27.61
CA GLY A 392 16.78 -2.00 28.54
C GLY A 392 17.64 -0.78 28.18
N ALA A 393 18.50 -0.88 27.18
CA ALA A 393 19.25 0.23 26.61
C ALA A 393 18.60 0.83 25.36
N GLY A 394 17.47 0.24 24.89
CA GLY A 394 16.75 0.67 23.69
C GLY A 394 17.32 0.10 22.38
N ASN A 395 18.23 -0.89 22.44
CA ASN A 395 18.62 -1.62 21.24
C ASN A 395 17.48 -2.55 20.80
N VAL A 396 17.34 -2.71 19.48
CA VAL A 396 16.24 -3.45 18.88
C VAL A 396 16.79 -4.54 17.95
N ALA A 397 16.24 -5.74 18.04
CA ALA A 397 16.34 -6.78 16.99
C ALA A 397 14.97 -7.01 16.35
N LEU A 398 14.95 -7.15 15.03
CA LEU A 398 13.74 -7.28 14.23
C LEU A 398 13.75 -8.59 13.44
N TYR A 399 12.59 -9.23 13.36
CA TYR A 399 12.37 -10.47 12.63
C TYR A 399 11.01 -10.40 11.92
N GLY A 400 10.89 -11.09 10.79
CA GLY A 400 9.66 -11.23 10.01
C GLY A 400 9.52 -10.28 8.84
N SER A 401 8.60 -10.64 7.96
CA SER A 401 8.34 -9.98 6.67
C SER A 401 7.91 -8.52 6.82
N MET A 402 7.19 -8.19 7.89
CA MET A 402 6.74 -6.83 8.19
C MET A 402 7.90 -5.82 8.28
N TYR A 403 9.08 -6.27 8.71
CA TYR A 403 10.27 -5.43 8.84
C TYR A 403 11.27 -5.63 7.70
N GLY A 404 10.99 -6.53 6.72
CA GLY A 404 11.99 -6.97 5.75
C GLY A 404 13.19 -7.68 6.38
N ALA A 405 13.01 -8.19 7.60
CA ALA A 405 14.03 -8.85 8.42
C ALA A 405 13.98 -10.38 8.23
N PRO A 406 15.00 -11.13 8.71
CA PRO A 406 14.96 -12.59 8.67
C PRO A 406 13.67 -13.13 9.29
N ASP A 407 13.01 -14.06 8.59
CA ASP A 407 11.76 -14.64 9.04
C ASP A 407 12.03 -15.68 10.14
N PRO A 408 11.35 -15.61 11.31
CA PRO A 408 11.45 -16.63 12.35
C PRO A 408 10.63 -17.89 12.04
N ASP A 409 9.86 -17.92 10.93
CA ASP A 409 9.01 -19.02 10.48
C ASP A 409 8.05 -19.53 11.58
N LEU A 410 7.30 -18.61 12.17
CA LEU A 410 6.42 -18.88 13.29
C LEU A 410 4.95 -18.81 12.85
N THR A 411 4.34 -20.00 12.76
CA THR A 411 2.92 -20.16 12.45
C THR A 411 2.23 -20.99 13.52
N ILE A 412 1.23 -20.39 14.17
CA ILE A 412 0.33 -21.09 15.09
C ILE A 412 -0.77 -21.74 14.26
N THR A 413 -0.94 -23.04 14.40
CA THR A 413 -1.97 -23.79 13.67
C THR A 413 -2.97 -24.41 14.64
N ARG A 414 -4.20 -24.59 14.17
CA ARG A 414 -5.23 -25.31 14.91
C ARG A 414 -5.06 -26.81 14.75
N VAL A 415 -5.39 -27.59 15.81
CA VAL A 415 -5.52 -29.04 15.72
C VAL A 415 -6.50 -29.40 14.61
N PRO A 416 -6.10 -30.21 13.61
CA PRO A 416 -6.98 -30.58 12.52
C PRO A 416 -8.14 -31.45 13.01
N SER A 417 -9.35 -31.22 12.47
CA SER A 417 -10.51 -32.08 12.66
C SER A 417 -10.89 -32.65 11.29
N THR A 418 -10.64 -33.93 11.10
CA THR A 418 -10.94 -34.64 9.85
C THR A 418 -12.02 -35.70 10.03
N GLU A 419 -12.33 -36.04 11.26
CA GLU A 419 -13.36 -37.03 11.58
C GLU A 419 -14.72 -36.35 11.68
N PRO A 420 -15.72 -36.77 10.89
CA PRO A 420 -17.06 -36.21 10.95
C PRO A 420 -17.78 -36.61 12.26
N PRO A 421 -18.75 -35.80 12.70
CA PRO A 421 -19.55 -36.15 13.87
C PRO A 421 -20.31 -37.46 13.65
N THR A 422 -20.54 -38.21 14.74
CA THR A 422 -21.31 -39.46 14.69
C THR A 422 -22.50 -39.39 15.60
N ALA A 423 -23.59 -40.08 15.23
CA ALA A 423 -24.77 -40.25 16.08
C ALA A 423 -24.83 -41.68 16.61
N ARG A 424 -25.14 -41.83 17.91
CA ARG A 424 -25.34 -43.11 18.58
C ARG A 424 -26.80 -43.51 18.58
N SER A 425 -27.70 -42.56 18.79
CA SER A 425 -29.14 -42.74 18.76
C SER A 425 -29.85 -41.45 18.42
N ALA A 426 -31.10 -41.55 18.01
CA ALA A 426 -31.99 -40.40 17.88
C ALA A 426 -33.43 -40.80 18.21
N SER A 427 -34.21 -39.86 18.74
CA SER A 427 -35.63 -40.08 19.12
C SER A 427 -36.48 -38.86 18.81
N LEU A 428 -37.77 -39.11 18.57
CA LEU A 428 -38.77 -38.06 18.36
C LEU A 428 -39.70 -37.93 19.55
N ASP A 429 -40.09 -36.71 19.84
CA ASP A 429 -41.12 -36.40 20.82
C ASP A 429 -42.03 -35.26 20.32
N PRO A 430 -43.31 -35.55 19.94
CA PRO A 430 -43.91 -36.88 19.86
C PRO A 430 -43.38 -37.71 18.65
N SER A 431 -43.39 -39.03 18.77
CA SER A 431 -43.07 -39.97 17.65
C SER A 431 -44.31 -40.33 16.81
N SER A 432 -45.50 -39.93 17.26
CA SER A 432 -46.75 -40.12 16.54
C SER A 432 -47.69 -38.93 16.78
N LEU A 433 -48.38 -38.48 15.73
CA LEU A 433 -49.41 -37.44 15.84
C LEU A 433 -50.54 -37.65 14.82
N PRO A 434 -51.77 -37.17 15.12
CA PRO A 434 -52.86 -37.18 14.14
C PRO A 434 -52.55 -36.29 12.94
N VAL A 435 -53.03 -36.65 11.73
CA VAL A 435 -52.86 -35.81 10.53
C VAL A 435 -53.48 -34.42 10.72
N SER A 436 -54.48 -34.27 11.57
CA SER A 436 -55.12 -32.99 11.90
C SER A 436 -54.22 -32.02 12.69
N GLU A 437 -53.14 -32.52 13.29
CA GLU A 437 -52.19 -31.73 14.06
C GLU A 437 -50.93 -31.36 13.24
N VAL A 438 -50.85 -31.81 11.98
CA VAL A 438 -49.77 -31.47 11.09
C VAL A 438 -49.71 -29.96 10.90
N GLY A 439 -48.49 -29.39 11.05
CA GLY A 439 -48.26 -27.94 10.99
C GLY A 439 -48.64 -27.15 12.23
N GLN A 440 -49.30 -27.77 13.22
CA GLN A 440 -49.65 -27.14 14.50
C GLN A 440 -48.75 -27.61 15.65
N THR A 441 -48.24 -28.82 15.56
CA THR A 441 -47.39 -29.45 16.58
C THR A 441 -45.91 -29.41 16.11
N SER A 442 -45.03 -28.86 16.94
CA SER A 442 -43.58 -28.96 16.74
C SER A 442 -43.09 -30.31 17.29
N ILE A 443 -42.29 -31.00 16.51
CA ILE A 443 -41.73 -32.29 16.86
C ILE A 443 -40.28 -32.09 17.24
N LYS A 444 -39.91 -32.52 18.45
CA LYS A 444 -38.54 -32.45 18.93
C LYS A 444 -37.75 -33.68 18.49
N LEU A 445 -36.69 -33.49 17.74
CA LEU A 445 -35.67 -34.52 17.47
C LEU A 445 -34.55 -34.38 18.48
N THR A 446 -34.32 -35.41 19.27
CA THR A 446 -33.21 -35.51 20.22
C THR A 446 -32.17 -36.48 19.65
N ILE A 447 -30.92 -36.08 19.51
CA ILE A 447 -29.85 -36.88 18.95
C ILE A 447 -28.73 -37.00 19.99
N ASP A 448 -28.37 -38.22 20.35
CA ASP A 448 -27.16 -38.52 21.12
C ASP A 448 -25.98 -38.57 20.13
N ALA A 449 -25.16 -37.50 20.12
CA ALA A 449 -24.08 -37.34 19.16
C ALA A 449 -22.71 -37.39 19.85
N ASP A 450 -21.79 -38.06 19.20
CA ASP A 450 -20.39 -38.09 19.60
C ASP A 450 -19.61 -37.03 18.85
N VAL A 451 -19.11 -36.04 19.58
CA VAL A 451 -18.29 -34.95 19.08
C VAL A 451 -16.84 -35.36 19.21
N LYS A 452 -16.11 -35.37 18.10
CA LYS A 452 -14.68 -35.72 18.10
C LYS A 452 -13.84 -34.52 18.53
N VAL A 453 -13.37 -33.74 17.60
CA VAL A 453 -12.52 -32.55 17.84
C VAL A 453 -13.34 -31.27 17.68
N ALA A 454 -13.84 -31.02 16.48
CA ALA A 454 -14.63 -29.83 16.20
C ALA A 454 -16.08 -29.98 16.73
N PRO A 455 -16.65 -28.96 17.38
CA PRO A 455 -18.01 -28.99 17.86
C PRO A 455 -19.04 -29.06 16.72
N ILE A 456 -20.19 -29.69 16.97
CA ILE A 456 -21.30 -29.71 16.01
C ILE A 456 -21.91 -28.30 15.96
N THR A 457 -22.03 -27.74 14.75
CA THR A 457 -22.56 -26.41 14.50
C THR A 457 -23.88 -26.40 13.73
N GLY A 458 -24.23 -27.53 13.11
CA GLY A 458 -25.44 -27.63 12.32
C GLY A 458 -26.10 -28.99 12.40
N VAL A 459 -27.44 -28.98 12.44
CA VAL A 459 -28.30 -30.15 12.25
C VAL A 459 -29.31 -29.79 11.18
N SER A 460 -29.31 -30.54 10.07
CA SER A 460 -30.38 -30.48 9.07
C SER A 460 -31.25 -31.74 9.19
N VAL A 461 -32.57 -31.56 9.25
CA VAL A 461 -33.51 -32.64 9.42
C VAL A 461 -34.39 -32.74 8.19
N TYR A 462 -34.64 -33.95 7.73
CA TYR A 462 -35.44 -34.26 6.56
C TYR A 462 -36.50 -35.33 6.90
N VAL A 463 -37.69 -35.18 6.36
CA VAL A 463 -38.75 -36.18 6.48
C VAL A 463 -39.02 -36.75 5.10
N TYR A 464 -39.02 -38.06 5.01
CA TYR A 464 -39.25 -38.81 3.81
C TYR A 464 -40.53 -39.61 3.87
N ASP A 465 -41.29 -39.66 2.77
CA ASP A 465 -42.43 -40.53 2.61
C ASP A 465 -42.01 -42.00 2.36
N ALA A 466 -43.00 -42.88 2.14
CA ALA A 466 -42.75 -44.31 1.85
C ALA A 466 -42.01 -44.55 0.54
N ASN A 467 -41.98 -43.57 -0.40
CA ASN A 467 -41.27 -43.65 -1.65
C ASN A 467 -39.82 -43.10 -1.56
N GLY A 468 -39.45 -42.52 -0.42
CA GLY A 468 -38.16 -41.89 -0.19
C GLY A 468 -38.10 -40.45 -0.70
N GLU A 469 -39.25 -39.82 -0.98
CA GLU A 469 -39.31 -38.42 -1.40
C GLU A 469 -39.35 -37.51 -0.17
N VAL A 470 -38.64 -36.37 -0.24
CA VAL A 470 -38.59 -35.38 0.84
C VAL A 470 -39.92 -34.63 0.93
N VAL A 471 -40.65 -34.80 2.03
CA VAL A 471 -41.90 -34.08 2.32
C VAL A 471 -41.69 -32.88 3.22
N SER A 472 -40.61 -32.83 3.99
CA SER A 472 -40.25 -31.67 4.82
C SER A 472 -38.77 -31.62 5.04
N GLN A 473 -38.27 -30.40 5.12
CA GLN A 473 -36.89 -30.08 5.50
C GLN A 473 -36.91 -28.99 6.55
N SER A 474 -36.20 -29.20 7.63
CA SER A 474 -35.94 -28.19 8.65
C SER A 474 -34.44 -28.09 8.89
N GLY A 475 -33.93 -26.88 8.98
CA GLY A 475 -32.57 -26.61 9.39
C GLY A 475 -32.58 -25.68 10.59
N GLY A 476 -31.82 -25.96 11.60
CA GLY A 476 -31.74 -25.08 12.75
C GLY A 476 -30.38 -25.13 13.43
N GLY A 477 -30.03 -24.02 14.09
CA GLY A 477 -28.93 -24.04 15.02
C GLY A 477 -29.24 -25.05 16.13
N SER A 478 -28.37 -26.03 16.30
CA SER A 478 -28.47 -26.99 17.40
C SER A 478 -27.87 -26.40 18.66
N SER A 479 -28.60 -26.46 19.78
CA SER A 479 -27.95 -26.34 21.07
C SER A 479 -27.46 -27.72 21.50
N GLN A 480 -26.15 -27.86 21.62
CA GLN A 480 -25.58 -29.08 22.21
C GLN A 480 -25.54 -28.92 23.72
N ALA A 481 -26.17 -29.84 24.42
CA ALA A 481 -26.07 -29.92 25.87
C ALA A 481 -24.69 -30.47 26.29
N PRO A 482 -24.24 -30.20 27.53
CA PRO A 482 -22.93 -30.67 28.02
C PRO A 482 -22.73 -32.19 27.96
N ASP A 483 -23.80 -32.95 27.96
CA ASP A 483 -23.81 -34.43 27.87
C ASP A 483 -23.68 -34.97 26.42
N GLY A 484 -23.53 -34.07 25.43
CA GLY A 484 -23.45 -34.43 24.01
C GLY A 484 -24.80 -34.50 23.29
N THR A 485 -25.91 -34.30 23.99
CA THR A 485 -27.26 -34.35 23.42
C THR A 485 -27.52 -33.09 22.55
N LEU A 486 -27.98 -33.33 21.33
CA LEU A 486 -28.43 -32.28 20.41
C LEU A 486 -29.94 -32.26 20.33
N THR A 487 -30.52 -31.08 20.24
CA THR A 487 -31.94 -30.87 20.01
C THR A 487 -32.14 -30.13 18.71
N ALA A 488 -32.97 -30.69 17.84
CA ALA A 488 -33.46 -30.02 16.63
C ALA A 488 -34.98 -30.06 16.61
N TRP A 489 -35.58 -29.07 15.95
CA TRP A 489 -37.02 -28.99 15.82
C TRP A 489 -37.44 -29.28 14.40
N LEU A 490 -38.43 -30.16 14.24
CA LEU A 490 -39.03 -30.56 12.99
C LEU A 490 -40.39 -29.95 12.88
N TYR A 491 -40.69 -29.33 11.74
CA TYR A 491 -42.00 -28.77 11.41
C TYR A 491 -42.48 -29.40 10.12
N LEU A 492 -43.69 -30.03 10.17
CA LEU A 492 -44.33 -30.53 8.97
C LEU A 492 -45.11 -29.38 8.29
N PRO A 493 -45.14 -29.33 6.95
CA PRO A 493 -45.81 -28.26 6.23
C PRO A 493 -47.35 -28.35 6.38
N TRP A 494 -47.98 -27.31 6.91
CA TRP A 494 -49.45 -27.24 7.11
C TRP A 494 -50.22 -27.10 5.80
N TRP A 495 -49.52 -26.74 4.71
CA TRP A 495 -50.12 -26.56 3.37
C TRP A 495 -50.09 -27.83 2.52
N GLN A 496 -49.57 -28.92 3.01
CA GLN A 496 -49.40 -30.18 2.32
C GLN A 496 -50.25 -31.27 3.01
N ASP A 497 -51.18 -31.87 2.26
CA ASP A 497 -52.00 -32.98 2.76
C ASP A 497 -51.12 -34.23 2.88
N LEU A 498 -50.53 -34.45 4.03
CA LEU A 498 -49.74 -35.65 4.31
C LEU A 498 -50.68 -36.79 4.75
N PRO A 499 -50.69 -37.92 4.02
CA PRO A 499 -51.52 -39.06 4.38
C PRO A 499 -51.06 -39.73 5.69
N ALA A 500 -52.01 -40.41 6.39
CA ALA A 500 -51.64 -41.24 7.51
C ALA A 500 -50.69 -42.35 7.06
N GLY A 501 -49.62 -42.57 7.84
CA GLY A 501 -48.56 -43.53 7.49
C GLY A 501 -47.28 -43.31 8.28
N ALA A 502 -46.28 -44.09 7.95
CA ALA A 502 -44.94 -44.00 8.52
C ALA A 502 -44.04 -43.15 7.64
N TYR A 503 -43.34 -42.19 8.24
CA TYR A 503 -42.40 -41.29 7.61
C TYR A 503 -40.99 -41.48 8.21
N THR A 504 -40.01 -41.68 7.37
CA THR A 504 -38.62 -41.78 7.83
C THR A 504 -38.04 -40.41 8.11
N VAL A 505 -37.44 -40.22 9.28
CA VAL A 505 -36.74 -39.00 9.62
C VAL A 505 -35.25 -39.21 9.47
N GLY A 506 -34.69 -38.53 8.48
CA GLY A 506 -33.26 -38.45 8.26
C GLY A 506 -32.67 -37.15 8.80
N PHE A 507 -31.39 -37.13 9.06
CA PHE A 507 -30.72 -35.92 9.49
C PHE A 507 -29.24 -35.92 9.06
N GLU A 508 -28.68 -34.73 8.96
CA GLU A 508 -27.26 -34.50 8.72
C GLU A 508 -26.67 -33.67 9.85
N LEU A 509 -25.57 -34.15 10.42
CA LEU A 509 -24.78 -33.42 11.41
C LEU A 509 -23.56 -32.79 10.71
N SER A 510 -23.31 -31.53 10.98
CA SER A 510 -22.13 -30.80 10.49
C SER A 510 -21.35 -30.21 11.67
N ASP A 511 -20.01 -30.33 11.64
CA ASP A 511 -19.14 -29.72 12.64
C ASP A 511 -18.56 -28.37 12.17
N ALA A 512 -17.86 -27.68 13.05
CA ALA A 512 -17.21 -26.41 12.76
C ALA A 512 -16.05 -26.52 11.74
N ALA A 513 -15.55 -27.74 11.50
CA ALA A 513 -14.56 -28.03 10.45
C ALA A 513 -15.21 -28.33 9.10
N ARG A 514 -16.55 -28.27 9.01
CA ARG A 514 -17.34 -28.62 7.82
C ARG A 514 -17.32 -30.10 7.46
N ASN A 515 -16.92 -30.98 8.38
CA ASN A 515 -17.16 -32.40 8.19
C ASN A 515 -18.64 -32.68 8.44
N SER A 516 -19.26 -33.52 7.63
CA SER A 516 -20.64 -33.89 7.79
C SER A 516 -20.90 -35.40 7.71
N THR A 517 -21.96 -35.85 8.36
CA THR A 517 -22.44 -37.23 8.27
C THR A 517 -23.95 -37.21 8.17
N ALA A 518 -24.51 -37.94 7.22
CA ALA A 518 -25.93 -38.11 6.98
C ALA A 518 -26.40 -39.46 7.58
N TRP A 519 -27.65 -39.46 8.10
CA TRP A 519 -28.27 -40.61 8.73
C TRP A 519 -29.71 -40.79 8.24
N ASN A 520 -30.07 -42.01 7.87
CA ASN A 520 -31.42 -42.38 7.42
C ASN A 520 -31.96 -41.52 6.25
N MET A 521 -31.08 -41.10 5.36
CA MET A 521 -31.39 -40.27 4.18
C MET A 521 -31.34 -41.15 2.93
N PRO A 522 -32.47 -41.65 2.40
CA PRO A 522 -32.47 -42.60 1.28
C PRO A 522 -31.98 -41.99 -0.04
N ASP A 523 -32.05 -40.67 -0.19
CA ASP A 523 -31.60 -39.92 -1.35
C ASP A 523 -30.06 -39.67 -1.37
N ARG A 524 -29.35 -40.06 -0.31
CA ARG A 524 -27.90 -39.88 -0.20
C ARG A 524 -27.13 -41.19 -0.12
N SER A 525 -26.22 -41.40 -1.06
CA SER A 525 -25.39 -42.63 -1.16
C SER A 525 -24.45 -42.84 0.03
N ASN A 526 -24.10 -41.78 0.75
CA ASN A 526 -23.22 -41.81 1.94
C ASN A 526 -23.98 -41.82 3.26
N SER A 527 -25.32 -41.97 3.24
CA SER A 527 -26.16 -42.02 4.43
C SER A 527 -25.93 -43.31 5.22
N ARG A 528 -25.81 -43.15 6.52
CA ARG A 528 -25.65 -44.26 7.47
C ARG A 528 -26.99 -44.63 8.11
N THR A 529 -27.10 -45.85 8.57
CA THR A 529 -28.22 -46.27 9.39
C THR A 529 -27.83 -46.12 10.87
N LEU A 530 -28.77 -45.59 11.69
CA LEU A 530 -28.56 -45.48 13.13
C LEU A 530 -28.47 -46.86 13.79
N PRO A 531 -27.62 -47.03 14.83
CA PRO A 531 -27.74 -48.15 15.72
C PRO A 531 -29.14 -48.18 16.34
N GLY A 532 -29.88 -49.25 16.13
CA GLY A 532 -31.29 -49.36 16.60
C GLY A 532 -32.36 -49.10 15.52
N GLY A 533 -31.94 -48.78 14.28
CA GLY A 533 -32.83 -48.63 13.14
C GLY A 533 -33.22 -47.19 12.81
N PRO A 534 -34.04 -46.99 11.77
CA PRO A 534 -34.44 -45.65 11.34
C PRO A 534 -35.37 -44.97 12.37
N VAL A 535 -35.23 -43.65 12.45
CA VAL A 535 -36.19 -42.82 13.22
C VAL A 535 -37.44 -42.65 12.39
N VAL A 536 -38.59 -43.06 12.98
CA VAL A 536 -39.87 -43.05 12.27
C VAL A 536 -40.88 -42.15 13.01
N LEU A 537 -41.49 -41.26 12.22
CA LEU A 537 -42.65 -40.48 12.63
C LEU A 537 -43.91 -41.13 12.07
N THR A 538 -44.88 -41.42 12.93
CA THR A 538 -46.18 -42.02 12.52
C THR A 538 -47.26 -40.97 12.50
N LEU A 539 -47.84 -40.74 11.31
CA LEU A 539 -49.06 -39.94 11.19
C LEU A 539 -50.27 -40.88 11.28
N THR A 540 -51.15 -40.64 12.25
CA THR A 540 -52.36 -41.43 12.45
C THR A 540 -53.55 -40.77 11.77
N ALA A 541 -54.55 -41.56 11.35
CA ALA A 541 -55.80 -41.04 10.80
C ALA A 541 -56.46 -40.08 11.82
N ALA A 542 -57.16 -39.04 11.32
CA ALA A 542 -57.95 -38.20 12.15
C ALA A 542 -59.06 -39.08 12.82
N GLY A 543 -59.09 -39.08 14.13
CA GLY A 543 -60.06 -39.86 14.88
C GLY A 543 -61.49 -39.33 14.72
#